data_2f456897ed08276c31f1e3353da6c5b8
#
_entry.id   2f456897ed08276c31f1e3353da6c5b8
#
_cell.length_a   1.000
_cell.length_b   1.000
_cell.length_c   1.000
_cell.angle_alpha   90.00
_cell.angle_beta   90.00
_cell.angle_gamma   90.00
#
_symmetry.space_group_name_H-M   'P 1'
#
loop_
_entity.id
_entity.type
_entity.pdbx_description
1 polymer ?
#
loop_
_entity_poly.entity_id
_entity_poly.type
_entity_poly.pdbx_seq_one_letter_code
_entity_poly.pdbx_strand_id
1 'polypeptide(L)'
;MPDITPLIPRQTVPPLIVPLVGGDRFDIWKEKSEHFSFIVFYRGLHCPICRTQLGELETKLPDFAKRGVSVVALSSDAAERAERAKNEWKLANLRLGYGLDLAIARAWGLYISTGRGTTSAGVEEPALFSEPGLFLVRPDRTLYFASVQTMPFARPHFGDILAALDFVIAKDYPARGEVVNLPAAAA
;
A
#
# COMPACT_ATOMS: atom_id res chain seq x y z
N MET A 1 0.18 4.55 -25.40
CA MET A 1 -0.58 4.17 -24.19
C MET A 1 0.27 4.62 -23.00
N PRO A 2 -0.29 5.15 -21.93
CA PRO A 2 0.50 5.38 -20.74
C PRO A 2 0.98 4.03 -20.21
N ASP A 3 2.29 3.83 -20.20
CA ASP A 3 2.88 2.57 -19.76
C ASP A 3 2.79 2.49 -18.23
N ILE A 4 2.26 1.36 -17.72
CA ILE A 4 2.38 1.04 -16.31
C ILE A 4 3.78 0.46 -16.15
N THR A 5 4.63 1.20 -15.43
CA THR A 5 5.98 0.73 -15.13
C THR A 5 6.03 0.28 -13.68
N PRO A 6 6.41 -0.96 -13.38
CA PRO A 6 6.61 -1.39 -12.02
C PRO A 6 7.75 -0.59 -11.37
N LEU A 7 7.61 -0.31 -10.08
CA LEU A 7 8.73 0.23 -9.32
C LEU A 7 9.83 -0.83 -9.18
N ILE A 8 11.07 -0.40 -9.33
CA ILE A 8 12.23 -1.30 -9.27
C ILE A 8 12.84 -1.25 -7.86
N PRO A 9 13.06 -2.39 -7.20
CA PRO A 9 13.73 -2.44 -5.92
C PRO A 9 15.10 -1.74 -5.94
N ARG A 10 15.47 -1.15 -4.80
CA ARG A 10 16.65 -0.29 -4.58
C ARG A 10 16.60 1.07 -5.29
N GLN A 11 15.55 1.39 -6.03
CA GLN A 11 15.33 2.74 -6.56
C GLN A 11 14.45 3.56 -5.61
N THR A 12 14.65 4.87 -5.65
CA THR A 12 13.85 5.81 -4.88
C THR A 12 12.41 5.78 -5.35
N VAL A 13 11.47 5.62 -4.40
CA VAL A 13 10.04 5.62 -4.70
C VAL A 13 9.53 7.02 -5.08
N PRO A 14 8.44 7.13 -5.85
CA PRO A 14 7.82 8.41 -6.15
C PRO A 14 7.35 9.15 -4.89
N PRO A 15 7.24 10.49 -4.91
CA PRO A 15 6.62 11.24 -3.83
C PRO A 15 5.21 10.72 -3.52
N LEU A 16 4.88 10.68 -2.23
CA LEU A 16 3.56 10.25 -1.76
C LEU A 16 3.16 11.08 -0.55
N ILE A 17 2.21 11.96 -0.76
CA ILE A 17 1.69 12.85 0.28
C ILE A 17 0.17 12.79 0.22
N VAL A 18 -0.45 12.38 1.32
CA VAL A 18 -1.92 12.29 1.43
C VAL A 18 -2.38 12.74 2.82
N PRO A 19 -3.58 13.33 2.92
CA PRO A 19 -4.18 13.59 4.23
C PRO A 19 -4.57 12.27 4.90
N LEU A 20 -4.58 12.27 6.23
CA LEU A 20 -5.04 11.16 7.07
C LEU A 20 -6.37 11.50 7.74
N VAL A 21 -7.19 10.50 7.94
CA VAL A 21 -8.39 10.63 8.77
C VAL A 21 -7.96 11.00 10.20
N GLY A 22 -8.50 12.09 10.71
CA GLY A 22 -8.11 12.66 12.00
C GLY A 22 -7.29 13.94 11.91
N GLY A 23 -7.02 14.43 10.67
CA GLY A 23 -6.45 15.77 10.44
C GLY A 23 -4.92 15.83 10.32
N ASP A 24 -4.25 14.68 10.36
CA ASP A 24 -2.79 14.59 10.10
C ASP A 24 -2.50 14.33 8.62
N ARG A 25 -1.22 14.20 8.26
CA ARG A 25 -0.77 13.98 6.88
C ARG A 25 0.32 12.92 6.84
N PHE A 26 0.18 11.96 5.94
CA PHE A 26 1.28 11.08 5.57
C PHE A 26 2.14 11.76 4.49
N ASP A 27 3.45 11.74 4.68
CA ASP A 27 4.44 12.20 3.72
C ASP A 27 5.63 11.23 3.76
N ILE A 28 5.81 10.43 2.70
CA ILE A 28 6.86 9.40 2.65
C ILE A 28 8.26 9.98 2.87
N TRP A 29 8.49 11.26 2.49
CA TRP A 29 9.78 11.92 2.67
C TRP A 29 10.05 12.34 4.12
N LYS A 30 9.00 12.45 4.94
CA LYS A 30 9.07 12.81 6.36
C LYS A 30 8.82 11.63 7.28
N GLU A 31 8.41 10.50 6.71
CA GLU A 31 8.13 9.30 7.49
C GLU A 31 9.40 8.82 8.20
N LYS A 32 9.24 8.50 9.48
CA LYS A 32 10.31 7.97 10.32
C LYS A 32 9.96 6.54 10.70
N SER A 33 10.73 5.60 10.19
CA SER A 33 10.68 4.19 10.56
C SER A 33 12.09 3.70 10.80
N GLU A 34 12.26 2.75 11.69
CA GLU A 34 13.57 2.16 11.97
C GLU A 34 14.06 1.31 10.79
N HIS A 35 13.18 0.44 10.28
CA HIS A 35 13.52 -0.49 9.21
C HIS A 35 12.71 -0.25 7.93
N PHE A 36 11.37 -0.09 8.02
CA PHE A 36 10.53 0.07 6.85
C PHE A 36 9.30 0.94 7.12
N SER A 37 8.85 1.63 6.07
CA SER A 37 7.47 2.12 5.96
C SER A 37 6.68 1.11 5.14
N PHE A 38 5.63 0.51 5.73
CA PHE A 38 4.72 -0.41 5.07
C PHE A 38 3.49 0.35 4.58
N ILE A 39 3.36 0.47 3.27
CA ILE A 39 2.30 1.21 2.60
C ILE A 39 1.34 0.20 1.97
N VAL A 40 0.07 0.27 2.37
CA VAL A 40 -1.01 -0.60 1.91
C VAL A 40 -2.00 0.22 1.12
N PHE A 41 -1.99 0.09 -0.20
CA PHE A 41 -3.03 0.68 -1.04
C PHE A 41 -4.23 -0.25 -1.08
N TYR A 42 -5.43 0.30 -0.86
CA TYR A 42 -6.68 -0.43 -0.90
C TYR A 42 -7.70 0.25 -1.80
N ARG A 43 -8.71 -0.50 -2.27
CA ARG A 43 -9.66 -0.02 -3.27
C ARG A 43 -10.58 1.10 -2.76
N GLY A 44 -11.01 1.01 -1.49
CA GLY A 44 -11.92 1.97 -0.87
C GLY A 44 -13.02 1.30 -0.06
N LEU A 45 -13.93 2.12 0.48
CA LEU A 45 -15.06 1.73 1.32
C LEU A 45 -15.96 0.67 0.67
N HIS A 46 -16.11 0.70 -0.65
CA HIS A 46 -16.93 -0.23 -1.41
C HIS A 46 -16.43 -1.69 -1.42
N CYS A 47 -15.18 -1.93 -0.96
CA CYS A 47 -14.52 -3.22 -1.12
C CYS A 47 -14.61 -4.08 0.16
N PRO A 48 -15.44 -5.15 0.20
CA PRO A 48 -15.57 -6.00 1.38
C PRO A 48 -14.29 -6.76 1.73
N ILE A 49 -13.49 -7.14 0.73
CA ILE A 49 -12.18 -7.78 0.94
C ILE A 49 -11.20 -6.81 1.59
N CYS A 50 -11.25 -5.52 1.24
CA CYS A 50 -10.45 -4.50 1.90
C CYS A 50 -10.82 -4.34 3.37
N ARG A 51 -12.11 -4.39 3.71
CA ARG A 51 -12.57 -4.39 5.10
C ARG A 51 -11.94 -5.52 5.91
N THR A 52 -11.99 -6.75 5.38
CA THR A 52 -11.40 -7.92 6.05
C THR A 52 -9.87 -7.76 6.20
N GLN A 53 -9.19 -7.36 5.13
CA GLN A 53 -7.74 -7.20 5.13
C GLN A 53 -7.26 -6.10 6.08
N LEU A 54 -7.90 -4.92 6.04
CA LEU A 54 -7.50 -3.83 6.94
C LEU A 54 -7.88 -4.11 8.39
N GLY A 55 -8.97 -4.85 8.65
CA GLY A 55 -9.28 -5.36 9.98
C GLY A 55 -8.21 -6.30 10.52
N GLU A 56 -7.66 -7.20 9.68
CA GLU A 56 -6.49 -8.02 10.04
C GLU A 56 -5.27 -7.15 10.31
N LEU A 57 -4.99 -6.16 9.44
CA LEU A 57 -3.86 -5.25 9.58
C LEU A 57 -3.92 -4.48 10.91
N GLU A 58 -5.10 -3.98 11.29
CA GLU A 58 -5.33 -3.30 12.56
C GLU A 58 -4.84 -4.16 13.75
N THR A 59 -5.17 -5.45 13.74
CA THR A 59 -4.76 -6.36 14.83
C THR A 59 -3.25 -6.65 14.85
N LYS A 60 -2.58 -6.49 13.72
CA LYS A 60 -1.14 -6.77 13.55
C LYS A 60 -0.24 -5.52 13.66
N LEU A 61 -0.81 -4.33 13.82
CA LEU A 61 -0.03 -3.10 13.98
C LEU A 61 1.05 -3.18 15.08
N PRO A 62 0.76 -3.76 16.28
CA PRO A 62 1.79 -3.92 17.31
C PRO A 62 2.96 -4.82 16.86
N ASP A 63 2.69 -5.83 16.03
CA ASP A 63 3.72 -6.75 15.55
C ASP A 63 4.62 -6.11 14.49
N PHE A 64 4.07 -5.24 13.64
CA PHE A 64 4.84 -4.40 12.74
C PHE A 64 5.68 -3.38 13.53
N ALA A 65 5.08 -2.70 14.51
CA ALA A 65 5.78 -1.70 15.33
C ALA A 65 6.97 -2.30 16.10
N LYS A 66 6.84 -3.52 16.66
CA LYS A 66 7.94 -4.25 17.33
C LYS A 66 9.13 -4.50 16.39
N ARG A 67 8.91 -4.51 15.09
CA ARG A 67 9.92 -4.70 14.04
C ARG A 67 10.42 -3.38 13.43
N GLY A 68 10.13 -2.25 14.09
CA GLY A 68 10.51 -0.93 13.58
C GLY A 68 9.86 -0.57 12.25
N VAL A 69 8.67 -1.12 11.98
CA VAL A 69 7.90 -0.87 10.75
C VAL A 69 6.74 0.06 11.04
N SER A 70 6.71 1.21 10.39
CA SER A 70 5.55 2.10 10.38
C SER A 70 4.53 1.66 9.32
N VAL A 71 3.24 1.75 9.62
CA VAL A 71 2.18 1.27 8.74
C VAL A 71 1.21 2.39 8.38
N VAL A 72 0.79 2.45 7.11
CA VAL A 72 -0.27 3.33 6.63
C VAL A 72 -1.08 2.62 5.54
N ALA A 73 -2.40 2.81 5.54
CA ALA A 73 -3.27 2.35 4.45
C ALA A 73 -3.86 3.55 3.71
N LEU A 74 -3.88 3.49 2.38
CA LEU A 74 -4.23 4.63 1.52
C LEU A 74 -5.24 4.22 0.44
N SER A 75 -6.20 5.10 0.13
CA SER A 75 -7.10 4.93 -1.01
C SER A 75 -7.39 6.25 -1.74
N SER A 76 -7.97 6.14 -2.92
CA SER A 76 -8.49 7.28 -3.69
C SER A 76 -9.86 7.78 -3.22
N ASP A 77 -10.43 7.17 -2.18
CA ASP A 77 -11.70 7.62 -1.60
C ASP A 77 -11.63 9.07 -1.11
N ALA A 78 -12.75 9.78 -1.16
CA ALA A 78 -12.91 11.08 -0.51
C ALA A 78 -12.90 10.93 1.03
N ALA A 79 -12.72 12.05 1.72
CA ALA A 79 -12.61 12.09 3.19
C ALA A 79 -13.76 11.36 3.89
N GLU A 80 -15.01 11.66 3.51
CA GLU A 80 -16.21 11.09 4.14
C GLU A 80 -16.27 9.56 4.02
N ARG A 81 -15.81 9.02 2.88
CA ARG A 81 -15.76 7.57 2.66
C ARG A 81 -14.67 6.91 3.50
N ALA A 82 -13.51 7.54 3.61
CA ALA A 82 -12.42 7.05 4.45
C ALA A 82 -12.77 7.12 5.95
N GLU A 83 -13.43 8.17 6.39
CA GLU A 83 -13.94 8.30 7.76
C GLU A 83 -14.97 7.21 8.07
N ARG A 84 -15.91 6.94 7.16
CA ARG A 84 -16.83 5.82 7.28
C ARG A 84 -16.11 4.49 7.37
N ALA A 85 -15.14 4.23 6.49
CA ALA A 85 -14.34 3.01 6.54
C ALA A 85 -13.64 2.87 7.88
N LYS A 86 -12.99 3.92 8.38
CA LYS A 86 -12.31 3.92 9.69
C LYS A 86 -13.26 3.53 10.82
N ASN A 87 -14.45 4.11 10.84
CA ASN A 87 -15.45 3.89 11.90
C ASN A 87 -16.14 2.52 11.77
N GLU A 88 -16.68 2.20 10.59
CA GLU A 88 -17.45 0.96 10.37
C GLU A 88 -16.58 -0.29 10.43
N TRP A 89 -15.30 -0.20 10.01
CA TRP A 89 -14.35 -1.30 10.05
C TRP A 89 -13.55 -1.36 11.36
N LYS A 90 -13.78 -0.40 12.28
CA LYS A 90 -13.14 -0.33 13.59
C LYS A 90 -11.61 -0.22 13.52
N LEU A 91 -11.11 0.60 12.62
CA LEU A 91 -9.68 0.83 12.41
C LEU A 91 -9.17 1.97 13.34
N ALA A 92 -9.18 1.72 14.64
CA ALA A 92 -8.90 2.76 15.63
C ALA A 92 -7.46 3.29 15.54
N ASN A 93 -6.49 2.40 15.36
CA ASN A 93 -5.05 2.71 15.41
C ASN A 93 -4.41 2.81 14.01
N LEU A 94 -5.00 2.18 13.01
CA LEU A 94 -4.47 2.23 11.65
C LEU A 94 -4.54 3.66 11.09
N ARG A 95 -3.41 4.19 10.67
CA ARG A 95 -3.34 5.44 9.91
C ARG A 95 -4.00 5.24 8.55
N LEU A 96 -5.10 5.90 8.31
CA LEU A 96 -5.90 5.75 7.10
C LEU A 96 -5.87 7.03 6.29
N GLY A 97 -5.26 6.97 5.10
CA GLY A 97 -5.16 8.09 4.18
C GLY A 97 -6.24 8.03 3.09
N TYR A 98 -6.59 9.21 2.59
CA TYR A 98 -7.63 9.40 1.58
C TYR A 98 -7.19 10.39 0.50
N GLY A 99 -7.99 10.49 -0.55
CA GLY A 99 -7.73 11.47 -1.62
C GLY A 99 -6.45 11.17 -2.40
N LEU A 100 -6.01 9.90 -2.47
CA LEU A 100 -4.88 9.52 -3.31
C LEU A 100 -5.19 9.88 -4.77
N ASP A 101 -4.37 10.75 -5.34
CA ASP A 101 -4.45 11.08 -6.77
C ASP A 101 -4.14 9.84 -7.62
N LEU A 102 -4.96 9.61 -8.65
CA LEU A 102 -4.80 8.43 -9.51
C LEU A 102 -3.53 8.50 -10.38
N ALA A 103 -3.01 9.69 -10.67
CA ALA A 103 -1.72 9.82 -11.34
C ALA A 103 -0.57 9.40 -10.40
N ILE A 104 -0.66 9.74 -9.11
CA ILE A 104 0.28 9.24 -8.09
C ILE A 104 0.15 7.73 -7.94
N ALA A 105 -1.07 7.19 -7.86
CA ALA A 105 -1.30 5.74 -7.83
C ALA A 105 -0.64 5.05 -9.04
N ARG A 106 -0.78 5.62 -10.22
CA ARG A 106 -0.15 5.13 -11.45
C ARG A 106 1.39 5.20 -11.38
N ALA A 107 1.96 6.28 -10.84
CA ALA A 107 3.40 6.41 -10.63
C ALA A 107 3.94 5.35 -9.66
N TRP A 108 3.12 4.88 -8.73
CA TRP A 108 3.43 3.74 -7.86
C TRP A 108 3.19 2.37 -8.51
N GLY A 109 2.87 2.33 -9.80
CA GLY A 109 2.64 1.10 -10.56
C GLY A 109 1.29 0.44 -10.28
N LEU A 110 0.35 1.14 -9.67
CA LEU A 110 -0.97 0.58 -9.38
C LEU A 110 -1.86 0.57 -10.64
N TYR A 111 -2.67 -0.47 -10.76
CA TYR A 111 -3.73 -0.54 -11.74
C TYR A 111 -4.91 0.35 -11.31
N ILE A 112 -5.64 0.87 -12.29
CA ILE A 112 -6.81 1.71 -12.09
C ILE A 112 -8.00 1.00 -12.73
N SER A 113 -9.09 0.87 -11.99
CA SER A 113 -10.34 0.25 -12.44
C SER A 113 -11.46 1.27 -12.55
N THR A 114 -12.41 0.97 -13.44
CA THR A 114 -13.69 1.67 -13.53
C THR A 114 -14.70 1.07 -12.56
N GLY A 115 -15.60 1.90 -12.03
CA GLY A 115 -16.72 1.46 -11.22
C GLY A 115 -17.71 0.60 -12.01
N ARG A 116 -18.33 -0.35 -11.33
CA ARG A 116 -19.32 -1.29 -11.89
C ARG A 116 -20.67 -1.25 -11.15
N GLY A 117 -20.88 -0.18 -10.38
CA GLY A 117 -22.10 0.01 -9.58
C GLY A 117 -21.93 -0.43 -8.12
N THR A 118 -23.02 -0.87 -7.51
CA THR A 118 -23.06 -1.21 -6.09
C THR A 118 -22.47 -2.59 -5.82
N THR A 119 -21.54 -2.66 -4.87
CA THR A 119 -20.90 -3.93 -4.45
C THR A 119 -21.80 -4.72 -3.47
N SER A 120 -21.39 -5.94 -3.12
CA SER A 120 -22.05 -6.76 -2.08
C SER A 120 -22.02 -6.12 -0.68
N ALA A 121 -21.19 -5.10 -0.46
CA ALA A 121 -21.21 -4.29 0.76
C ALA A 121 -22.32 -3.22 0.77
N GLY A 122 -23.14 -3.12 -0.28
CA GLY A 122 -24.18 -2.09 -0.41
C GLY A 122 -23.62 -0.70 -0.67
N VAL A 123 -22.37 -0.60 -1.12
CA VAL A 123 -21.69 0.67 -1.37
C VAL A 123 -21.34 0.78 -2.85
N GLU A 124 -21.68 1.92 -3.45
CA GLU A 124 -21.36 2.20 -4.85
C GLU A 124 -19.86 2.42 -5.05
N GLU A 125 -19.31 1.82 -6.11
CA GLU A 125 -17.92 2.05 -6.52
C GLU A 125 -17.76 3.46 -7.09
N PRO A 126 -16.64 4.15 -6.82
CA PRO A 126 -16.29 5.39 -7.52
C PRO A 126 -16.16 5.14 -9.04
N ALA A 127 -16.31 6.18 -9.85
CA ALA A 127 -16.11 6.07 -11.30
C ALA A 127 -14.74 5.49 -11.67
N LEU A 128 -13.70 5.89 -10.93
CA LEU A 128 -12.34 5.38 -11.04
C LEU A 128 -11.75 5.19 -9.63
N PHE A 129 -10.95 4.16 -9.45
CA PHE A 129 -10.21 3.90 -8.20
C PHE A 129 -8.98 3.04 -8.46
N SER A 130 -7.99 3.11 -7.54
CA SER A 130 -6.79 2.29 -7.63
C SER A 130 -7.06 0.86 -7.15
N GLU A 131 -6.43 -0.11 -7.82
CA GLU A 131 -6.36 -1.50 -7.35
C GLU A 131 -5.30 -1.66 -6.25
N PRO A 132 -5.31 -2.78 -5.49
CA PRO A 132 -4.45 -2.93 -4.32
C PRO A 132 -2.97 -3.04 -4.64
N GLY A 133 -2.17 -2.55 -3.70
CA GLY A 133 -0.72 -2.74 -3.70
C GLY A 133 -0.14 -2.71 -2.29
N LEU A 134 0.92 -3.46 -2.07
CA LEU A 134 1.66 -3.53 -0.81
C LEU A 134 3.12 -3.17 -1.08
N PHE A 135 3.67 -2.24 -0.32
CA PHE A 135 5.04 -1.77 -0.53
C PHE A 135 5.79 -1.66 0.80
N LEU A 136 7.00 -2.22 0.86
CA LEU A 136 7.95 -1.94 1.92
C LEU A 136 9.00 -0.98 1.37
N VAL A 137 9.12 0.17 2.02
CA VAL A 137 10.06 1.24 1.65
C VAL A 137 11.04 1.43 2.79
N ARG A 138 12.35 1.44 2.49
CA ARG A 138 13.42 1.68 3.46
C ARG A 138 13.41 3.14 3.96
N PRO A 139 14.07 3.44 5.10
CA PRO A 139 14.19 4.82 5.59
C PRO A 139 14.87 5.78 4.61
N ASP A 140 15.75 5.29 3.73
CA ASP A 140 16.41 6.05 2.66
C ASP A 140 15.50 6.30 1.43
N ARG A 141 14.23 5.89 1.50
CA ARG A 141 13.22 6.02 0.43
C ARG A 141 13.42 5.06 -0.74
N THR A 142 14.25 4.06 -0.61
CA THR A 142 14.37 3.03 -1.64
C THR A 142 13.32 1.94 -1.46
N LEU A 143 12.80 1.45 -2.58
CA LEU A 143 11.88 0.32 -2.58
C LEU A 143 12.60 -0.95 -2.14
N TYR A 144 12.01 -1.67 -1.18
CA TYR A 144 12.46 -2.99 -0.79
C TYR A 144 11.59 -4.10 -1.40
N PHE A 145 10.27 -3.98 -1.29
CA PHE A 145 9.31 -4.97 -1.75
C PHE A 145 8.08 -4.29 -2.34
N ALA A 146 7.56 -4.85 -3.43
CA ALA A 146 6.28 -4.48 -4.00
C ALA A 146 5.46 -5.71 -4.36
N SER A 147 4.17 -5.66 -4.09
CA SER A 147 3.17 -6.62 -4.57
C SER A 147 1.94 -5.86 -5.05
N VAL A 148 1.70 -5.87 -6.35
CA VAL A 148 0.58 -5.17 -6.99
C VAL A 148 -0.38 -6.21 -7.55
N GLN A 149 -1.68 -6.06 -7.31
CA GLN A 149 -2.69 -7.01 -7.72
C GLN A 149 -3.72 -6.38 -8.64
N THR A 150 -4.16 -7.18 -9.64
CA THR A 150 -5.35 -6.90 -10.45
C THR A 150 -6.57 -7.65 -9.96
N MET A 151 -6.36 -8.75 -9.18
CA MET A 151 -7.42 -9.55 -8.60
C MET A 151 -7.59 -9.18 -7.12
N PRO A 152 -8.73 -8.59 -6.71
CA PRO A 152 -8.90 -8.12 -5.35
C PRO A 152 -8.98 -9.25 -4.30
N PHE A 153 -9.20 -10.50 -4.72
CA PHE A 153 -9.40 -11.65 -3.83
C PHE A 153 -8.09 -12.34 -3.41
N ALA A 154 -7.03 -12.24 -4.22
CA ALA A 154 -5.73 -12.87 -3.96
C ALA A 154 -4.73 -11.82 -3.49
N ARG A 155 -4.42 -11.82 -2.20
CA ARG A 155 -3.52 -10.85 -1.57
C ARG A 155 -2.51 -11.56 -0.67
N PRO A 156 -1.27 -11.04 -0.56
CA PRO A 156 -0.32 -11.57 0.43
C PRO A 156 -0.90 -11.48 1.84
N HIS A 157 -0.69 -12.52 2.65
CA HIS A 157 -1.05 -12.51 4.05
C HIS A 157 -0.06 -11.69 4.87
N PHE A 158 -0.54 -10.89 5.80
CA PHE A 158 0.35 -10.09 6.66
C PHE A 158 1.23 -10.94 7.57
N GLY A 159 0.78 -12.16 7.92
CA GLY A 159 1.60 -13.11 8.64
C GLY A 159 2.87 -13.51 7.89
N ASP A 160 2.77 -13.74 6.58
CA ASP A 160 3.91 -14.09 5.72
C ASP A 160 4.88 -12.91 5.60
N ILE A 161 4.34 -11.69 5.50
CA ILE A 161 5.16 -10.45 5.48
C ILE A 161 5.91 -10.28 6.80
N LEU A 162 5.25 -10.50 7.95
CA LEU A 162 5.89 -10.42 9.27
C LEU A 162 7.00 -11.47 9.43
N ALA A 163 6.75 -12.71 9.01
CA ALA A 163 7.76 -13.77 9.04
C ALA A 163 8.96 -13.44 8.12
N ALA A 164 8.69 -12.88 6.93
CA ALA A 164 9.74 -12.43 6.03
C ALA A 164 10.55 -11.28 6.63
N LEU A 165 9.91 -10.32 7.30
CA LEU A 165 10.59 -9.20 7.96
C LEU A 165 11.56 -9.68 9.05
N ASP A 166 11.22 -10.70 9.82
CA ASP A 166 12.13 -11.27 10.84
C ASP A 166 13.43 -11.74 10.21
N PHE A 167 13.34 -12.46 9.08
CA PHE A 167 14.52 -12.92 8.36
C PHE A 167 15.30 -11.75 7.72
N VAL A 168 14.58 -10.84 7.06
CA VAL A 168 15.16 -9.69 6.35
C VAL A 168 15.95 -8.80 7.28
N ILE A 169 15.38 -8.46 8.44
CA ILE A 169 16.02 -7.60 9.44
C ILE A 169 17.22 -8.31 10.07
N ALA A 170 17.05 -9.57 10.49
CA ALA A 170 18.12 -10.33 11.17
C ALA A 170 19.34 -10.61 10.27
N LYS A 171 19.14 -10.70 8.95
CA LYS A 171 20.20 -11.04 7.98
C LYS A 171 20.63 -9.87 7.11
N ASP A 172 20.06 -8.69 7.31
CA ASP A 172 20.19 -7.56 6.38
C ASP A 172 20.05 -8.01 4.91
N TYR A 173 19.01 -8.83 4.67
CA TYR A 173 18.85 -9.44 3.36
C TYR A 173 18.55 -8.36 2.31
N PRO A 174 19.30 -8.33 1.19
CA PRO A 174 19.17 -7.26 0.21
C PRO A 174 17.84 -7.35 -0.57
N ALA A 175 17.29 -6.19 -0.97
CA ALA A 175 16.19 -6.16 -1.91
C ALA A 175 16.59 -6.84 -3.22
N ARG A 176 15.66 -7.62 -3.81
CA ARG A 176 15.87 -8.37 -5.05
C ARG A 176 14.97 -7.83 -6.16
N GLY A 177 15.40 -8.01 -7.42
CA GLY A 177 14.69 -7.48 -8.59
C GLY A 177 15.22 -6.11 -9.04
N GLU A 178 16.42 -5.75 -8.65
CA GLU A 178 17.07 -4.45 -8.85
C GLU A 178 17.68 -4.25 -10.25
N VAL A 179 17.72 -5.28 -11.08
CA VAL A 179 18.37 -5.20 -12.40
C VAL A 179 17.52 -4.37 -13.36
N VAL A 180 18.08 -3.26 -13.82
CA VAL A 180 17.41 -2.33 -14.75
C VAL A 180 17.81 -2.67 -16.20
N ASN A 181 19.11 -2.86 -16.44
CA ASN A 181 19.63 -3.11 -17.77
C ASN A 181 20.04 -4.59 -17.90
N LEU A 182 19.42 -5.30 -18.84
CA LEU A 182 19.85 -6.65 -19.17
C LEU A 182 21.11 -6.59 -20.04
N PRO A 183 22.10 -7.50 -19.82
CA PRO A 183 23.19 -7.63 -20.78
C PRO A 183 22.64 -7.98 -22.16
N ALA A 184 23.29 -7.49 -23.21
CA ALA A 184 22.92 -7.90 -24.56
C ALA A 184 22.92 -9.44 -24.63
N ALA A 185 21.89 -10.02 -25.27
CA ALA A 185 21.85 -11.45 -25.48
C ALA A 185 23.14 -11.86 -26.21
N ALA A 186 23.87 -12.81 -25.63
CA ALA A 186 24.98 -13.43 -26.36
C ALA A 186 24.40 -14.09 -27.61
N ALA A 187 24.84 -13.65 -28.79
CA ALA A 187 24.45 -14.19 -30.08
C ALA A 187 24.95 -15.64 -30.24
#